data_bb47c5405ecb53d5d9aa3b9d46e73479
#
_entry.id   bb47c5405ecb53d5d9aa3b9d46e73479
#
_cell.length_a   1.000
_cell.length_b   1.000
_cell.length_c   1.000
_cell.angle_alpha   90.00
_cell.angle_beta   90.00
_cell.angle_gamma   90.00
#
_symmetry.space_group_name_H-M   'P 1'
#
loop_
_entity.id
_entity.type
_entity.pdbx_description
1 polymer ?
#
loop_
_entity_poly.entity_id
_entity_poly.type
_entity_poly.pdbx_seq_one_letter_code
_entity_poly.pdbx_strand_id
1 'polypeptide(L)'
;MNRRKFLSSTAAAAGLLLSSRSLLSAATDSKLSHKERVDRALRGQDVDRPPFTFYHHYKRPTGVLEAQDHLAFHSAYKTDIVKVMNDFSYPQSTTGNWWELKPLDSPYPEQLVTLDAVRSGLNGDAYFIDTLYGPYMTAMGLYLGQPKFAGLPRTEEARGARLKEFNQFRLDNLDKWHDALEAITQSTINHIQKARKTGISGALVSVFNAWSPYGTVEDYHQNTRPYDKRIFEALADTKLTVLHLHNLERPYLGEFTDFSFPILQHSIAGSGIQISEVRKLYAQTLFAGVDEIGYEKLTVNEIRKQWTEAWKAAGAKYIAAPGCSVPNNSTPEELSRFPQALGIELA
;
A
#
# COMPACT_ATOMS: atom_id res chain seq x y z
N MET A 1 -40.28 -38.67 69.84
CA MET A 1 -39.16 -39.22 70.69
C MET A 1 -37.85 -38.85 70.03
N ASN A 2 -37.06 -38.12 70.79
CA ASN A 2 -35.59 -37.94 70.74
C ASN A 2 -34.99 -37.27 69.53
N ARG A 3 -34.59 -36.05 69.69
CA ARG A 3 -33.48 -35.39 70.41
C ARG A 3 -32.12 -35.53 69.74
N ARG A 4 -31.63 -34.32 69.39
CA ARG A 4 -30.22 -33.82 69.54
C ARG A 4 -29.23 -34.28 68.45
N LYS A 5 -28.40 -33.46 67.98
CA LYS A 5 -27.61 -32.35 68.57
C LYS A 5 -27.13 -31.35 67.49
N PHE A 6 -27.21 -30.13 67.89
CA PHE A 6 -26.43 -29.01 67.39
C PHE A 6 -24.94 -29.29 67.62
N LEU A 7 -24.11 -29.12 66.56
CA LEU A 7 -22.72 -28.81 66.76
C LEU A 7 -22.32 -27.77 65.75
N SER A 8 -22.07 -26.61 66.27
CA SER A 8 -21.39 -25.49 65.66
C SER A 8 -19.96 -25.87 65.27
N SER A 9 -19.57 -25.62 64.05
CA SER A 9 -18.16 -25.56 63.65
C SER A 9 -17.94 -24.27 62.93
N THR A 10 -17.39 -23.31 63.62
CA THR A 10 -16.72 -22.13 63.11
C THR A 10 -15.57 -22.59 62.25
N ALA A 11 -15.75 -22.48 60.91
CA ALA A 11 -14.65 -22.59 59.99
C ALA A 11 -14.20 -21.19 59.65
N ALA A 12 -12.96 -20.94 59.97
CA ALA A 12 -12.26 -19.71 59.73
C ALA A 12 -12.26 -19.35 58.25
N ALA A 13 -12.74 -18.17 57.94
CA ALA A 13 -12.54 -17.54 56.64
C ALA A 13 -11.04 -17.21 56.49
N ALA A 14 -10.28 -18.11 55.92
CA ALA A 14 -8.95 -17.79 55.41
C ALA A 14 -9.12 -16.92 54.19
N GLY A 15 -8.94 -15.62 54.36
CA GLY A 15 -8.86 -14.66 53.27
C GLY A 15 -7.69 -14.97 52.38
N LEU A 16 -7.97 -15.57 51.23
CA LEU A 16 -7.05 -15.56 50.09
C LEU A 16 -7.03 -14.15 49.53
N LEU A 17 -6.17 -13.32 50.10
CA LEU A 17 -5.62 -12.17 49.45
C LEU A 17 -4.84 -12.68 48.22
N LEU A 18 -5.54 -12.85 47.11
CA LEU A 18 -4.92 -12.87 45.82
C LEU A 18 -4.26 -11.51 45.63
N SER A 19 -3.01 -11.44 46.06
CA SER A 19 -2.11 -10.39 45.63
C SER A 19 -2.09 -10.42 44.09
N SER A 20 -2.86 -9.53 43.48
CA SER A 20 -2.64 -9.10 42.13
C SER A 20 -1.24 -8.47 42.07
N ARG A 21 -0.22 -9.32 42.05
CA ARG A 21 1.06 -8.93 41.52
C ARG A 21 0.75 -8.57 40.07
N SER A 22 0.58 -7.27 39.81
CA SER A 22 0.87 -6.67 38.55
C SER A 22 2.26 -7.17 38.15
N LEU A 23 2.28 -8.18 37.31
CA LEU A 23 3.44 -8.45 36.47
C LEU A 23 3.56 -7.26 35.50
N LEU A 24 3.96 -6.11 36.03
CA LEU A 24 4.80 -5.19 35.30
C LEU A 24 6.08 -5.97 35.05
N SER A 25 6.02 -6.84 34.03
CA SER A 25 7.20 -7.28 33.35
C SER A 25 7.89 -6.00 32.96
N ALA A 26 9.03 -5.74 33.57
CA ALA A 26 10.01 -4.83 33.05
C ALA A 26 10.41 -5.40 31.67
N ALA A 27 9.58 -5.07 30.65
CA ALA A 27 10.01 -5.14 29.28
C ALA A 27 11.20 -4.21 29.24
N THR A 28 12.39 -4.79 29.19
CA THR A 28 13.57 -4.07 28.77
C THR A 28 13.17 -3.28 27.54
N ASP A 29 13.40 -1.98 27.57
CA ASP A 29 13.09 -0.97 26.52
C ASP A 29 13.92 -1.24 25.25
N SER A 30 13.95 -2.46 24.74
CA SER A 30 14.54 -2.80 23.46
C SER A 30 13.53 -2.40 22.39
N LYS A 31 13.80 -1.31 21.71
CA LYS A 31 13.06 -0.88 20.53
C LYS A 31 12.93 -2.08 19.58
N LEU A 32 11.69 -2.37 19.13
CA LEU A 32 11.47 -3.44 18.14
C LEU A 32 12.26 -3.15 16.86
N SER A 33 12.76 -4.18 16.21
CA SER A 33 13.32 -4.03 14.86
C SER A 33 12.23 -3.62 13.87
N HIS A 34 12.64 -3.07 12.72
CA HIS A 34 11.71 -2.71 11.63
C HIS A 34 10.78 -3.89 11.27
N LYS A 35 11.36 -5.07 11.05
CA LYS A 35 10.60 -6.28 10.67
C LYS A 35 9.68 -6.78 11.78
N GLU A 36 10.15 -6.81 13.01
CA GLU A 36 9.34 -7.29 14.13
C GLU A 36 8.13 -6.40 14.38
N ARG A 37 8.32 -5.07 14.27
CA ARG A 37 7.23 -4.10 14.39
C ARG A 37 6.16 -4.31 13.32
N VAL A 38 6.58 -4.52 12.07
CA VAL A 38 5.66 -4.84 10.96
C VAL A 38 4.93 -6.17 11.22
N ASP A 39 5.66 -7.21 11.61
CA ASP A 39 5.07 -8.53 11.86
C ASP A 39 4.04 -8.51 12.99
N ARG A 40 4.29 -7.76 14.05
CA ARG A 40 3.34 -7.58 15.16
C ARG A 40 2.09 -6.83 14.70
N ALA A 41 2.25 -5.73 13.96
CA ALA A 41 1.12 -4.97 13.44
C ALA A 41 0.23 -5.81 12.50
N LEU A 42 0.81 -6.62 11.62
CA LEU A 42 0.06 -7.53 10.76
C LEU A 42 -0.76 -8.56 11.55
N ARG A 43 -0.25 -9.02 12.69
CA ARG A 43 -0.93 -9.95 13.59
C ARG A 43 -1.87 -9.25 14.58
N GLY A 44 -1.90 -7.92 14.61
CA GLY A 44 -2.69 -7.17 15.60
C GLY A 44 -2.13 -7.27 17.01
N GLN A 45 -0.84 -7.44 17.17
CA GLN A 45 -0.11 -7.49 18.45
C GLN A 45 0.40 -6.09 18.83
N ASP A 46 0.72 -5.92 20.11
CA ASP A 46 1.26 -4.66 20.61
C ASP A 46 2.60 -4.31 19.99
N VAL A 47 2.78 -3.03 19.73
CA VAL A 47 3.98 -2.43 19.15
C VAL A 47 4.40 -1.21 19.99
N ASP A 48 5.70 -0.91 19.98
CA ASP A 48 6.27 0.29 20.64
C ASP A 48 5.77 1.60 20.00
N ARG A 49 5.52 1.58 18.70
CA ARG A 49 4.84 2.59 17.87
C ARG A 49 4.26 1.92 16.64
N PRO A 50 3.33 2.51 15.90
CA PRO A 50 2.91 1.93 14.63
C PRO A 50 4.10 1.83 13.68
N PRO A 51 4.28 0.71 12.94
CA PRO A 51 5.18 0.73 11.80
C PRO A 51 4.73 1.80 10.81
N PHE A 52 5.68 2.33 10.04
CA PHE A 52 5.35 3.36 9.07
C PHE A 52 6.16 3.22 7.80
N THR A 53 5.64 3.79 6.73
CA THR A 53 6.35 4.06 5.50
C THR A 53 5.73 5.24 4.78
N PHE A 54 6.51 5.86 3.94
CA PHE A 54 6.08 6.89 2.98
C PHE A 54 7.07 6.91 1.83
N TYR A 55 6.70 7.51 0.72
CA TYR A 55 7.44 7.41 -0.51
C TYR A 55 7.07 8.53 -1.48
N HIS A 56 7.98 8.80 -2.43
CA HIS A 56 7.77 9.63 -3.59
C HIS A 56 8.47 9.05 -4.81
N HIS A 57 8.30 9.66 -5.99
CA HIS A 57 8.91 9.23 -7.24
C HIS A 57 10.29 9.84 -7.42
N TYR A 58 11.30 9.04 -7.80
CA TYR A 58 12.66 9.50 -8.08
C TYR A 58 12.92 9.68 -9.56
N LYS A 59 12.29 8.86 -10.42
CA LYS A 59 12.37 8.91 -11.89
C LYS A 59 13.79 8.84 -12.42
N ARG A 60 14.59 7.92 -11.87
CA ARG A 60 15.97 7.72 -12.32
C ARG A 60 16.03 6.93 -13.64
N PRO A 61 17.08 7.13 -14.45
CA PRO A 61 17.20 6.46 -15.75
C PRO A 61 17.57 4.98 -15.65
N THR A 62 18.11 4.51 -14.52
CA THR A 62 18.55 3.13 -14.32
C THR A 62 18.14 2.59 -12.97
N GLY A 63 17.94 1.28 -12.88
CA GLY A 63 17.55 0.61 -11.64
C GLY A 63 18.57 0.75 -10.51
N VAL A 64 19.86 0.84 -10.83
CA VAL A 64 20.91 1.06 -9.81
C VAL A 64 20.76 2.42 -9.15
N LEU A 65 20.53 3.48 -9.91
CA LEU A 65 20.35 4.83 -9.37
C LEU A 65 19.04 4.94 -8.59
N GLU A 66 17.96 4.31 -9.08
CA GLU A 66 16.68 4.24 -8.37
C GLU A 66 16.85 3.55 -7.01
N ALA A 67 17.58 2.44 -6.95
CA ALA A 67 17.86 1.71 -5.72
C ALA A 67 18.66 2.55 -4.71
N GLN A 68 19.65 3.32 -5.18
CA GLN A 68 20.45 4.20 -4.32
C GLN A 68 19.59 5.23 -3.60
N ASP A 69 18.62 5.84 -4.31
CA ASP A 69 17.70 6.80 -3.70
C ASP A 69 16.76 6.13 -2.68
N HIS A 70 16.24 4.94 -2.97
CA HIS A 70 15.41 4.19 -2.01
C HIS A 70 16.17 3.84 -0.73
N LEU A 71 17.43 3.40 -0.85
CA LEU A 71 18.29 3.08 0.30
C LEU A 71 18.65 4.34 1.09
N ALA A 72 18.98 5.44 0.41
CA ALA A 72 19.26 6.72 1.04
C ALA A 72 18.03 7.25 1.81
N PHE A 73 16.84 7.14 1.21
CA PHE A 73 15.57 7.53 1.84
C PHE A 73 15.29 6.69 3.10
N HIS A 74 15.42 5.38 3.00
CA HIS A 74 15.25 4.50 4.15
C HIS A 74 16.26 4.82 5.26
N SER A 75 17.51 5.01 4.90
CA SER A 75 18.58 5.36 5.86
C SER A 75 18.32 6.70 6.55
N ALA A 76 17.87 7.71 5.81
CA ALA A 76 17.58 9.04 6.33
C ALA A 76 16.34 9.07 7.23
N TYR A 77 15.27 8.39 6.84
CA TYR A 77 13.96 8.52 7.48
C TYR A 77 13.53 7.30 8.30
N LYS A 78 14.33 6.22 8.32
CA LYS A 78 14.12 5.02 9.18
C LYS A 78 12.75 4.35 8.98
N THR A 79 12.29 4.23 7.74
CA THR A 79 11.00 3.60 7.40
C THR A 79 10.99 2.12 7.79
N ASP A 80 9.86 1.59 8.26
CA ASP A 80 9.77 0.17 8.65
C ASP A 80 9.55 -0.77 7.44
N ILE A 81 9.09 -0.20 6.32
CA ILE A 81 8.92 -0.88 5.04
C ILE A 81 9.53 0.02 3.95
N VAL A 82 10.35 -0.55 3.08
CA VAL A 82 10.83 0.12 1.88
C VAL A 82 9.87 -0.18 0.72
N LYS A 83 9.04 0.79 0.39
CA LYS A 83 8.17 0.70 -0.79
C LYS A 83 8.96 1.17 -2.00
N VAL A 84 9.40 0.23 -2.82
CA VAL A 84 10.20 0.50 -4.02
C VAL A 84 9.29 0.99 -5.14
N MET A 85 9.46 2.26 -5.54
CA MET A 85 8.72 2.82 -6.67
C MET A 85 9.11 2.13 -7.97
N ASN A 86 8.15 1.98 -8.87
CA ASN A 86 8.41 1.58 -10.23
C ASN A 86 8.14 2.78 -11.14
N ASP A 87 9.18 3.53 -11.43
CA ASP A 87 9.10 4.72 -12.31
C ASP A 87 9.43 4.39 -13.78
N PHE A 88 9.62 3.11 -14.10
CA PHE A 88 9.90 2.65 -15.45
C PHE A 88 8.61 2.46 -16.25
N SER A 89 8.63 2.93 -17.49
CA SER A 89 7.47 2.85 -18.37
C SER A 89 7.27 1.44 -18.92
N TYR A 90 6.02 1.00 -19.01
CA TYR A 90 5.67 -0.18 -19.79
C TYR A 90 6.02 0.06 -21.27
N PRO A 91 6.64 -0.90 -21.98
CA PRO A 91 7.01 -0.75 -23.38
C PRO A 91 5.81 -0.48 -24.29
N GLN A 92 5.96 0.48 -25.20
CA GLN A 92 4.96 0.75 -26.23
C GLN A 92 4.83 -0.41 -27.21
N SER A 93 3.67 -0.57 -27.83
CA SER A 93 3.47 -1.52 -28.91
C SER A 93 4.36 -1.18 -30.13
N THR A 94 4.90 -2.20 -30.77
CA THR A 94 5.71 -2.07 -31.99
C THR A 94 4.88 -1.79 -33.25
N THR A 95 3.55 -2.00 -33.19
CA THR A 95 2.63 -1.74 -34.31
C THR A 95 2.14 -0.30 -34.36
N GLY A 96 2.37 0.47 -33.30
CA GLY A 96 1.86 1.84 -33.13
C GLY A 96 0.45 1.88 -32.53
N ASN A 97 -0.24 0.76 -32.44
CA ASN A 97 -1.54 0.64 -31.77
C ASN A 97 -1.32 0.18 -30.32
N TRP A 98 -1.60 1.02 -29.34
CA TRP A 98 -1.32 0.76 -27.93
C TRP A 98 -2.02 -0.52 -27.38
N TRP A 99 -3.07 -0.98 -28.01
CA TRP A 99 -3.81 -2.17 -27.63
C TRP A 99 -3.27 -3.47 -28.26
N GLU A 100 -2.46 -3.40 -29.31
CA GLU A 100 -1.85 -4.56 -29.96
C GLU A 100 -0.57 -4.97 -29.21
N LEU A 101 -0.77 -5.66 -28.08
CA LEU A 101 0.29 -6.08 -27.19
C LEU A 101 0.46 -7.60 -27.24
N LYS A 102 1.68 -8.04 -26.93
CA LYS A 102 1.97 -9.44 -26.61
C LYS A 102 2.49 -9.53 -25.19
N PRO A 103 2.24 -10.62 -24.48
CA PRO A 103 2.83 -10.84 -23.18
C PRO A 103 4.36 -10.74 -23.23
N LEU A 104 4.91 -9.96 -22.31
CA LEU A 104 6.36 -9.76 -22.15
C LEU A 104 6.87 -10.67 -21.03
N ASP A 105 8.11 -11.09 -21.14
CA ASP A 105 8.79 -11.87 -20.10
C ASP A 105 9.02 -11.03 -18.80
N SER A 106 9.31 -9.73 -18.96
CA SER A 106 9.19 -8.72 -17.92
C SER A 106 9.02 -7.35 -18.58
N PRO A 107 7.99 -6.58 -18.26
CA PRO A 107 7.84 -5.23 -18.80
C PRO A 107 8.79 -4.21 -18.14
N TYR A 108 9.42 -4.55 -16.99
CA TYR A 108 10.22 -3.62 -16.20
C TYR A 108 11.58 -4.23 -15.82
N PRO A 109 12.51 -4.46 -16.77
CA PRO A 109 13.82 -5.06 -16.47
C PRO A 109 14.63 -4.22 -15.48
N GLU A 110 14.63 -2.88 -15.60
CA GLU A 110 15.31 -1.98 -14.67
C GLU A 110 14.73 -2.04 -13.25
N GLN A 111 13.41 -2.29 -13.11
CA GLN A 111 12.80 -2.49 -11.80
C GLN A 111 13.35 -3.75 -11.11
N LEU A 112 13.61 -4.83 -11.84
CA LEU A 112 14.23 -6.02 -11.28
C LEU A 112 15.65 -5.74 -10.78
N VAL A 113 16.41 -4.89 -11.50
CA VAL A 113 17.73 -4.41 -11.05
C VAL A 113 17.59 -3.59 -9.76
N THR A 114 16.59 -2.68 -9.71
CA THR A 114 16.27 -1.89 -8.51
C THR A 114 15.99 -2.80 -7.31
N LEU A 115 15.10 -3.78 -7.47
CA LEU A 115 14.72 -4.69 -6.39
C LEU A 115 15.88 -5.51 -5.85
N ASP A 116 16.75 -6.05 -6.72
CA ASP A 116 17.91 -6.82 -6.31
C ASP A 116 18.97 -5.96 -5.59
N ALA A 117 19.20 -4.73 -6.07
CA ALA A 117 20.08 -3.78 -5.43
C ALA A 117 19.54 -3.30 -4.07
N VAL A 118 18.24 -3.03 -3.94
CA VAL A 118 17.59 -2.69 -2.66
C VAL A 118 17.70 -3.84 -1.69
N ARG A 119 17.43 -5.08 -2.10
CA ARG A 119 17.64 -6.27 -1.25
C ARG A 119 19.04 -6.31 -0.68
N SER A 120 20.02 -6.13 -1.56
CA SER A 120 21.43 -6.21 -1.19
C SER A 120 21.84 -5.09 -0.22
N GLY A 121 21.38 -3.85 -0.49
CA GLY A 121 21.68 -2.69 0.34
C GLY A 121 20.99 -2.70 1.71
N LEU A 122 19.76 -3.22 1.79
CA LEU A 122 19.04 -3.38 3.06
C LEU A 122 19.68 -4.43 3.97
N ASN A 123 20.37 -5.40 3.42
CA ASN A 123 21.02 -6.47 4.19
C ASN A 123 20.13 -7.09 5.30
N GLY A 124 18.83 -7.17 5.01
CA GLY A 124 17.86 -7.75 5.92
C GLY A 124 17.28 -6.82 6.99
N ASP A 125 17.62 -5.54 7.03
CA ASP A 125 17.18 -4.57 8.04
C ASP A 125 15.65 -4.35 8.02
N ALA A 126 15.06 -4.15 6.85
CA ALA A 126 13.64 -3.92 6.68
C ALA A 126 13.03 -4.87 5.64
N TYR A 127 11.69 -4.95 5.63
CA TYR A 127 10.96 -5.51 4.50
C TYR A 127 10.94 -4.52 3.34
N PHE A 128 10.92 -5.04 2.10
CA PHE A 128 10.69 -4.22 0.92
C PHE A 128 9.63 -4.82 0.01
N ILE A 129 8.89 -3.95 -0.64
CA ILE A 129 7.79 -4.31 -1.53
C ILE A 129 7.96 -3.62 -2.89
N ASP A 130 7.57 -4.30 -3.94
CA ASP A 130 7.52 -3.76 -5.29
C ASP A 130 6.33 -2.81 -5.49
N THR A 131 6.30 -2.06 -6.58
CA THR A 131 5.14 -1.28 -7.03
C THR A 131 4.66 -1.79 -8.37
N LEU A 132 3.40 -2.17 -8.42
CA LEU A 132 2.72 -2.64 -9.62
C LEU A 132 1.53 -1.75 -9.93
N TYR A 133 1.36 -1.46 -11.20
CA TYR A 133 0.20 -0.74 -11.69
C TYR A 133 -0.82 -1.74 -12.23
N GLY A 134 -2.08 -1.59 -11.85
CA GLY A 134 -3.18 -2.40 -12.38
C GLY A 134 -3.28 -2.28 -13.90
N PRO A 135 -3.88 -3.28 -14.58
CA PRO A 135 -3.92 -3.33 -16.04
C PRO A 135 -4.57 -2.11 -16.68
N TYR A 136 -5.62 -1.57 -16.07
CA TYR A 136 -6.22 -0.32 -16.55
C TYR A 136 -5.25 0.86 -16.52
N MET A 137 -4.54 1.05 -15.41
CA MET A 137 -3.59 2.15 -15.27
C MET A 137 -2.44 2.04 -16.27
N THR A 138 -1.97 0.82 -16.51
CA THR A 138 -0.94 0.53 -17.52
C THR A 138 -1.46 0.83 -18.93
N ALA A 139 -2.65 0.37 -19.29
CA ALA A 139 -3.29 0.66 -20.58
C ALA A 139 -3.50 2.16 -20.80
N MET A 140 -3.96 2.87 -19.76
CA MET A 140 -4.08 4.32 -19.77
C MET A 140 -2.72 5.01 -20.00
N GLY A 141 -1.67 4.53 -19.35
CA GLY A 141 -0.29 5.02 -19.54
C GLY A 141 0.19 4.82 -20.97
N LEU A 142 -0.06 3.66 -21.57
CA LEU A 142 0.24 3.37 -22.98
C LEU A 142 -0.52 4.27 -23.92
N TYR A 143 -1.81 4.48 -23.68
CA TYR A 143 -2.62 5.41 -24.47
C TYR A 143 -2.10 6.84 -24.41
N LEU A 144 -1.84 7.37 -23.21
CA LEU A 144 -1.36 8.74 -23.01
C LEU A 144 0.09 8.93 -23.46
N GLY A 145 0.88 7.88 -23.51
CA GLY A 145 2.27 7.87 -23.98
C GLY A 145 2.43 7.80 -25.50
N GLN A 146 1.33 7.75 -26.26
CA GLN A 146 1.40 7.68 -27.72
C GLN A 146 2.04 8.95 -28.33
N PRO A 147 2.82 8.83 -29.44
CA PRO A 147 3.46 9.96 -30.11
C PRO A 147 2.51 11.10 -30.49
N LYS A 148 1.23 10.77 -30.77
CA LYS A 148 0.20 11.79 -31.11
C LYS A 148 -0.05 12.81 -30.01
N PHE A 149 0.33 12.49 -28.75
CA PHE A 149 0.18 13.38 -27.61
C PHE A 149 1.49 14.06 -27.20
N ALA A 150 2.60 13.77 -27.89
CA ALA A 150 3.89 14.39 -27.60
C ALA A 150 3.82 15.91 -27.80
N GLY A 151 4.32 16.67 -26.82
CA GLY A 151 4.33 18.14 -26.87
C GLY A 151 2.99 18.82 -26.60
N LEU A 152 1.89 18.08 -26.42
CA LEU A 152 0.59 18.68 -26.10
C LEU A 152 0.57 19.18 -24.63
N PRO A 153 -0.29 20.20 -24.32
CA PRO A 153 -0.44 20.71 -22.95
C PRO A 153 -0.75 19.61 -21.94
N ARG A 154 -0.12 19.70 -20.77
CA ARG A 154 -0.36 18.77 -19.63
C ARG A 154 -1.27 19.35 -18.55
N THR A 155 -2.16 20.29 -18.94
CA THR A 155 -3.18 20.82 -18.03
C THR A 155 -4.17 19.73 -17.62
N GLU A 156 -4.83 19.90 -16.48
CA GLU A 156 -5.86 18.97 -16.02
C GLU A 156 -7.02 18.83 -17.02
N GLU A 157 -7.44 19.95 -17.63
CA GLU A 157 -8.48 19.95 -18.66
C GLU A 157 -8.06 19.10 -19.88
N ALA A 158 -6.87 19.31 -20.41
CA ALA A 158 -6.35 18.54 -21.54
C ALA A 158 -6.16 17.05 -21.19
N ARG A 159 -5.78 16.75 -19.95
CA ARG A 159 -5.69 15.38 -19.44
C ARG A 159 -7.08 14.75 -19.33
N GLY A 160 -8.05 15.47 -18.77
CA GLY A 160 -9.43 15.02 -18.64
C GLY A 160 -10.07 14.71 -20.00
N ALA A 161 -9.85 15.55 -21.01
CA ALA A 161 -10.33 15.31 -22.38
C ALA A 161 -9.73 14.01 -22.97
N ARG A 162 -8.41 13.78 -22.80
CA ARG A 162 -7.77 12.53 -23.25
C ARG A 162 -8.23 11.30 -22.51
N LEU A 163 -8.50 11.41 -21.21
CA LEU A 163 -9.07 10.29 -20.42
C LEU A 163 -10.50 9.96 -20.86
N LYS A 164 -11.28 10.96 -21.21
CA LYS A 164 -12.61 10.74 -21.79
C LYS A 164 -12.54 10.02 -23.14
N GLU A 165 -11.63 10.44 -24.03
CA GLU A 165 -11.36 9.76 -25.31
C GLU A 165 -10.89 8.31 -25.10
N PHE A 166 -9.99 8.08 -24.17
CA PHE A 166 -9.52 6.73 -23.79
C PHE A 166 -10.65 5.83 -23.31
N ASN A 167 -11.49 6.34 -22.41
CA ASN A 167 -12.63 5.56 -21.91
C ASN A 167 -13.68 5.29 -22.99
N GLN A 168 -13.92 6.26 -23.89
CA GLN A 168 -14.80 6.04 -25.01
C GLN A 168 -14.26 4.97 -25.95
N PHE A 169 -12.95 5.04 -26.29
CA PHE A 169 -12.31 4.02 -27.12
C PHE A 169 -12.48 2.61 -26.54
N ARG A 170 -12.23 2.41 -25.23
CA ARG A 170 -12.34 1.09 -24.62
C ARG A 170 -13.77 0.57 -24.60
N LEU A 171 -14.77 1.42 -24.37
CA LEU A 171 -16.18 1.05 -24.39
C LEU A 171 -16.66 0.66 -25.78
N ASP A 172 -16.16 1.34 -26.82
CA ASP A 172 -16.50 1.08 -28.22
C ASP A 172 -15.75 -0.12 -28.81
N ASN A 173 -14.66 -0.60 -28.13
CA ASN A 173 -13.77 -1.65 -28.63
C ASN A 173 -13.43 -2.67 -27.54
N LEU A 174 -14.44 -3.29 -26.93
CA LEU A 174 -14.24 -4.20 -25.80
C LEU A 174 -13.30 -5.38 -26.12
N ASP A 175 -13.37 -5.95 -27.32
CA ASP A 175 -12.46 -7.03 -27.71
C ASP A 175 -11.00 -6.59 -27.64
N LYS A 176 -10.67 -5.43 -28.23
CA LYS A 176 -9.30 -4.85 -28.17
C LYS A 176 -8.89 -4.51 -26.73
N TRP A 177 -9.85 -4.06 -25.93
CA TRP A 177 -9.65 -3.78 -24.52
C TRP A 177 -9.24 -5.05 -23.76
N HIS A 178 -10.00 -6.12 -23.92
CA HIS A 178 -9.72 -7.40 -23.28
C HIS A 178 -8.39 -8.00 -23.75
N ASP A 179 -8.08 -7.96 -25.05
CA ASP A 179 -6.79 -8.43 -25.58
C ASP A 179 -5.61 -7.66 -24.97
N ALA A 180 -5.72 -6.32 -24.87
CA ALA A 180 -4.69 -5.51 -24.24
C ALA A 180 -4.53 -5.81 -22.76
N LEU A 181 -5.63 -5.92 -22.00
CA LEU A 181 -5.58 -6.27 -20.58
C LEU A 181 -5.02 -7.66 -20.33
N GLU A 182 -5.33 -8.63 -21.18
CA GLU A 182 -4.78 -9.98 -21.09
C GLU A 182 -3.25 -9.95 -21.23
N ALA A 183 -2.74 -9.29 -22.26
CA ALA A 183 -1.29 -9.17 -22.49
C ALA A 183 -0.58 -8.44 -21.36
N ILE A 184 -1.16 -7.33 -20.85
CA ILE A 184 -0.62 -6.57 -19.72
C ILE A 184 -0.61 -7.41 -18.45
N THR A 185 -1.72 -8.08 -18.15
CA THR A 185 -1.87 -8.92 -16.95
C THR A 185 -0.86 -10.04 -16.96
N GLN A 186 -0.73 -10.76 -18.08
CA GLN A 186 0.25 -11.84 -18.20
C GLN A 186 1.69 -11.32 -18.05
N SER A 187 2.01 -10.18 -18.66
CA SER A 187 3.33 -9.54 -18.50
C SER A 187 3.61 -9.16 -17.04
N THR A 188 2.61 -8.65 -16.35
CA THR A 188 2.71 -8.28 -14.92
C THR A 188 2.91 -9.52 -14.05
N ILE A 189 2.20 -10.63 -14.34
CA ILE A 189 2.40 -11.92 -13.65
C ILE A 189 3.80 -12.47 -13.90
N ASN A 190 4.30 -12.40 -15.12
CA ASN A 190 5.67 -12.80 -15.46
C ASN A 190 6.70 -11.96 -14.67
N HIS A 191 6.47 -10.64 -14.57
CA HIS A 191 7.29 -9.75 -13.75
C HIS A 191 7.26 -10.15 -12.26
N ILE A 192 6.08 -10.39 -11.69
CA ILE A 192 5.91 -10.84 -10.30
C ILE A 192 6.75 -12.09 -10.03
N GLN A 193 6.71 -13.08 -10.92
CA GLN A 193 7.50 -14.30 -10.76
C GLN A 193 9.00 -14.04 -10.69
N LYS A 194 9.50 -13.04 -11.41
CA LYS A 194 10.92 -12.62 -11.35
C LYS A 194 11.21 -11.77 -10.12
N ALA A 195 10.34 -10.79 -9.81
CA ALA A 195 10.47 -9.94 -8.64
C ALA A 195 10.48 -10.76 -7.35
N ARG A 196 9.71 -11.83 -7.23
CA ARG A 196 9.75 -12.76 -6.08
C ARG A 196 11.11 -13.41 -5.87
N LYS A 197 11.88 -13.66 -6.94
CA LYS A 197 13.24 -14.21 -6.84
C LYS A 197 14.24 -13.21 -6.25
N THR A 198 13.95 -11.91 -6.32
CA THR A 198 14.76 -10.89 -5.63
C THR A 198 14.46 -10.83 -4.12
N GLY A 199 13.46 -11.54 -3.61
CA GLY A 199 13.14 -11.61 -2.19
C GLY A 199 12.19 -10.51 -1.71
N ILE A 200 11.39 -9.89 -2.60
CA ILE A 200 10.32 -8.96 -2.18
C ILE A 200 9.38 -9.65 -1.18
N SER A 201 8.88 -8.88 -0.24
CA SER A 201 7.91 -9.36 0.76
C SER A 201 6.46 -9.26 0.26
N GLY A 202 6.24 -8.65 -0.87
CA GLY A 202 4.96 -8.42 -1.54
C GLY A 202 5.06 -7.28 -2.54
N ALA A 203 3.92 -6.76 -2.95
CA ALA A 203 3.85 -5.61 -3.84
C ALA A 203 2.68 -4.68 -3.47
N LEU A 204 2.85 -3.38 -3.68
CA LEU A 204 1.74 -2.45 -3.72
C LEU A 204 1.15 -2.46 -5.12
N VAL A 205 -0.10 -2.94 -5.23
CA VAL A 205 -0.84 -2.99 -6.50
C VAL A 205 -1.79 -1.79 -6.55
N SER A 206 -1.51 -0.87 -7.47
CA SER A 206 -2.28 0.34 -7.66
C SER A 206 -3.46 0.11 -8.60
N VAL A 207 -4.67 0.07 -8.06
CA VAL A 207 -5.93 -0.03 -8.81
C VAL A 207 -6.50 1.36 -9.00
N PHE A 208 -6.83 1.72 -10.24
CA PHE A 208 -7.17 3.11 -10.59
C PHE A 208 -8.61 3.32 -11.01
N ASN A 209 -9.26 2.39 -11.70
CA ASN A 209 -10.57 2.61 -12.31
C ASN A 209 -11.76 2.05 -11.52
N ALA A 210 -11.54 1.63 -10.29
CA ALA A 210 -12.61 1.12 -9.43
C ALA A 210 -13.44 2.26 -8.80
N TRP A 211 -13.84 3.26 -9.59
CA TRP A 211 -14.67 4.39 -9.17
C TRP A 211 -15.23 5.19 -10.37
N SER A 212 -16.33 5.91 -10.16
CA SER A 212 -16.80 6.93 -11.09
C SER A 212 -15.83 8.13 -11.08
N PRO A 213 -15.49 8.78 -12.17
CA PRO A 213 -16.11 8.76 -13.50
C PRO A 213 -15.44 7.85 -14.54
N TYR A 214 -14.60 6.91 -14.14
CA TYR A 214 -13.90 6.02 -15.09
C TYR A 214 -14.74 4.84 -15.58
N GLY A 215 -15.94 4.68 -15.06
CA GLY A 215 -16.90 3.68 -15.42
C GLY A 215 -17.92 3.44 -14.32
N THR A 216 -18.94 2.64 -14.60
CA THR A 216 -19.85 2.15 -13.57
C THR A 216 -19.22 1.01 -12.79
N VAL A 217 -19.79 0.67 -11.62
CA VAL A 217 -19.38 -0.52 -10.87
C VAL A 217 -19.51 -1.79 -11.72
N GLU A 218 -20.56 -1.87 -12.54
CA GLU A 218 -20.79 -3.00 -13.43
C GLU A 218 -19.73 -3.09 -14.53
N ASP A 219 -19.36 -1.97 -15.14
CA ASP A 219 -18.26 -1.91 -16.12
C ASP A 219 -16.94 -2.34 -15.51
N TYR A 220 -16.60 -1.87 -14.30
CA TYR A 220 -15.42 -2.32 -13.59
C TYR A 220 -15.49 -3.84 -13.33
N HIS A 221 -16.60 -4.30 -12.79
CA HIS A 221 -16.82 -5.71 -12.44
C HIS A 221 -16.62 -6.65 -13.62
N GLN A 222 -17.19 -6.30 -14.78
CA GLN A 222 -17.15 -7.15 -15.98
C GLN A 222 -15.84 -7.01 -16.76
N ASN A 223 -15.32 -5.78 -16.92
CA ASN A 223 -14.34 -5.48 -17.94
C ASN A 223 -12.92 -5.23 -17.42
N THR A 224 -12.71 -5.09 -16.10
CA THR A 224 -11.37 -4.82 -15.55
C THR A 224 -11.04 -5.65 -14.32
N ARG A 225 -11.98 -5.79 -13.40
CA ARG A 225 -11.80 -6.52 -12.15
C ARG A 225 -11.22 -7.94 -12.30
N PRO A 226 -11.61 -8.76 -13.30
CA PRO A 226 -11.04 -10.10 -13.47
C PRO A 226 -9.52 -10.09 -13.68
N TYR A 227 -9.00 -9.06 -14.33
CA TYR A 227 -7.58 -8.87 -14.59
C TYR A 227 -6.82 -8.41 -13.34
N ASP A 228 -7.38 -7.44 -12.59
CA ASP A 228 -6.83 -7.02 -11.30
C ASP A 228 -6.75 -8.23 -10.34
N LYS A 229 -7.82 -9.02 -10.24
CA LYS A 229 -7.89 -10.19 -9.35
C LYS A 229 -6.77 -11.19 -9.61
N ARG A 230 -6.45 -11.47 -10.85
CA ARG A 230 -5.34 -12.39 -11.23
C ARG A 230 -3.97 -11.89 -10.74
N ILE A 231 -3.74 -10.58 -10.70
CA ILE A 231 -2.50 -10.02 -10.14
C ILE A 231 -2.43 -10.28 -8.64
N PHE A 232 -3.54 -10.10 -7.91
CA PHE A 232 -3.58 -10.40 -6.48
C PHE A 232 -3.44 -11.90 -6.21
N GLU A 233 -3.99 -12.76 -7.05
CA GLU A 233 -3.81 -14.22 -6.97
C GLU A 233 -2.34 -14.61 -7.15
N ALA A 234 -1.61 -13.97 -8.07
CA ALA A 234 -0.17 -14.20 -8.26
C ALA A 234 0.69 -13.74 -7.06
N LEU A 235 0.13 -12.94 -6.16
CA LEU A 235 0.76 -12.43 -4.94
C LEU A 235 0.15 -13.01 -3.65
N ALA A 236 -0.78 -13.97 -3.74
CA ALA A 236 -1.63 -14.38 -2.62
C ALA A 236 -0.87 -14.92 -1.40
N ASP A 237 0.30 -15.51 -1.59
CA ASP A 237 1.16 -16.07 -0.54
C ASP A 237 2.23 -15.10 -0.03
N THR A 238 2.21 -13.85 -0.48
CA THR A 238 3.16 -12.83 -0.01
C THR A 238 2.65 -12.11 1.24
N LYS A 239 3.58 -11.76 2.13
CA LYS A 239 3.28 -11.17 3.44
C LYS A 239 2.75 -9.74 3.37
N LEU A 240 3.22 -8.94 2.41
CA LEU A 240 3.03 -7.49 2.35
C LEU A 240 2.41 -7.01 1.05
N THR A 241 1.51 -7.81 0.47
CA THR A 241 0.74 -7.31 -0.67
C THR A 241 -0.28 -6.26 -0.21
N VAL A 242 -0.23 -5.11 -0.86
CA VAL A 242 -1.08 -3.95 -0.56
C VAL A 242 -2.05 -3.73 -1.70
N LEU A 243 -3.35 -3.77 -1.43
CA LEU A 243 -4.34 -3.17 -2.33
C LEU A 243 -4.29 -1.66 -2.14
N HIS A 244 -3.81 -0.94 -3.14
CA HIS A 244 -3.79 0.52 -3.17
C HIS A 244 -4.90 1.05 -4.07
N LEU A 245 -5.90 1.67 -3.46
CA LEU A 245 -6.99 2.33 -4.18
C LEU A 245 -6.56 3.74 -4.55
N HIS A 246 -6.02 3.86 -5.77
CA HIS A 246 -5.43 5.09 -6.28
C HIS A 246 -6.52 6.02 -6.83
N ASN A 247 -7.21 6.73 -5.95
CA ASN A 247 -8.31 7.62 -6.33
C ASN A 247 -8.37 8.85 -5.44
N LEU A 248 -8.74 9.97 -6.03
CA LEU A 248 -9.12 11.20 -5.35
C LEU A 248 -10.65 11.29 -5.16
N GLU A 249 -11.40 10.22 -5.46
CA GLU A 249 -12.84 10.12 -5.26
C GLU A 249 -13.18 8.78 -4.59
N ARG A 250 -14.48 8.58 -4.30
CA ARG A 250 -14.93 7.43 -3.52
C ARG A 250 -14.89 6.12 -4.32
N PRO A 251 -13.96 5.19 -4.04
CA PRO A 251 -13.85 3.92 -4.76
C PRO A 251 -14.97 2.94 -4.39
N TYR A 252 -15.21 1.95 -5.26
CA TYR A 252 -16.15 0.85 -5.06
C TYR A 252 -15.58 -0.20 -4.09
N LEU A 253 -15.55 0.12 -2.79
CA LEU A 253 -14.89 -0.73 -1.78
C LEU A 253 -15.38 -2.18 -1.79
N GLY A 254 -16.66 -2.43 -2.06
CA GLY A 254 -17.23 -3.79 -2.07
C GLY A 254 -16.63 -4.74 -3.09
N GLU A 255 -16.03 -4.21 -4.16
CA GLU A 255 -15.52 -4.99 -5.29
C GLU A 255 -14.24 -5.79 -4.97
N PHE A 256 -13.61 -5.56 -3.81
CA PHE A 256 -12.35 -6.21 -3.44
C PHE A 256 -12.48 -7.18 -2.27
N THR A 257 -13.68 -7.46 -1.79
CA THR A 257 -13.90 -8.29 -0.58
C THR A 257 -13.47 -9.75 -0.75
N ASP A 258 -13.39 -10.24 -1.99
CA ASP A 258 -12.93 -11.59 -2.34
C ASP A 258 -11.51 -11.63 -2.94
N PHE A 259 -10.78 -10.50 -2.86
CA PHE A 259 -9.37 -10.45 -3.26
C PHE A 259 -8.48 -10.89 -2.10
N SER A 260 -7.36 -11.54 -2.43
CA SER A 260 -6.37 -11.97 -1.43
C SER A 260 -5.29 -10.90 -1.25
N PHE A 261 -5.40 -10.12 -0.18
CA PHE A 261 -4.38 -9.16 0.22
C PHE A 261 -4.38 -8.96 1.74
N PRO A 262 -3.22 -8.84 2.39
CA PRO A 262 -3.12 -8.59 3.83
C PRO A 262 -3.26 -7.11 4.22
N ILE A 263 -3.07 -6.17 3.30
CA ILE A 263 -3.00 -4.74 3.59
C ILE A 263 -3.85 -3.95 2.59
N LEU A 264 -4.63 -2.99 3.09
CA LEU A 264 -5.39 -2.04 2.27
C LEU A 264 -4.88 -0.62 2.49
N GLN A 265 -4.62 0.09 1.40
CA GLN A 265 -4.26 1.51 1.39
C GLN A 265 -5.29 2.33 0.61
N HIS A 266 -5.71 3.43 1.18
CA HIS A 266 -6.55 4.43 0.51
C HIS A 266 -6.25 5.83 1.04
N SER A 267 -6.53 6.85 0.25
CA SER A 267 -6.44 8.25 0.66
C SER A 267 -7.71 8.66 1.42
N ILE A 268 -7.56 9.02 2.68
CA ILE A 268 -8.64 9.63 3.46
C ILE A 268 -8.90 11.06 2.95
N ALA A 269 -7.84 11.82 2.73
CA ALA A 269 -7.91 13.20 2.27
C ALA A 269 -8.58 13.32 0.89
N GLY A 270 -8.19 12.43 -0.06
CA GLY A 270 -8.71 12.44 -1.42
C GLY A 270 -10.10 11.84 -1.56
N SER A 271 -10.38 10.71 -0.90
CA SER A 271 -11.64 9.99 -1.06
C SER A 271 -12.74 10.41 -0.10
N GLY A 272 -12.40 11.04 1.02
CA GLY A 272 -13.33 11.30 2.13
C GLY A 272 -13.79 10.06 2.89
N ILE A 273 -13.34 8.85 2.51
CA ILE A 273 -13.70 7.60 3.18
C ILE A 273 -12.95 7.49 4.50
N GLN A 274 -13.69 7.38 5.59
CA GLN A 274 -13.12 7.24 6.92
C GLN A 274 -12.71 5.79 7.21
N ILE A 275 -11.69 5.61 8.05
CA ILE A 275 -11.22 4.29 8.48
C ILE A 275 -12.34 3.45 9.07
N SER A 276 -13.28 4.05 9.81
CA SER A 276 -14.45 3.35 10.36
C SER A 276 -15.38 2.78 9.30
N GLU A 277 -15.44 3.36 8.10
CA GLU A 277 -16.20 2.82 6.97
C GLU A 277 -15.47 1.62 6.36
N VAL A 278 -14.15 1.74 6.16
CA VAL A 278 -13.32 0.65 5.65
C VAL A 278 -13.38 -0.57 6.58
N ARG A 279 -13.35 -0.35 7.89
CA ARG A 279 -13.42 -1.42 8.90
C ARG A 279 -14.73 -2.21 8.89
N LYS A 280 -15.82 -1.68 8.34
CA LYS A 280 -17.08 -2.44 8.16
C LYS A 280 -16.94 -3.57 7.15
N LEU A 281 -16.01 -3.44 6.20
CA LEU A 281 -15.81 -4.39 5.10
C LEU A 281 -14.51 -5.19 5.25
N TYR A 282 -13.49 -4.61 5.90
CA TYR A 282 -12.13 -5.13 5.87
C TYR A 282 -11.52 -5.29 7.26
N ALA A 283 -11.10 -6.53 7.57
CA ALA A 283 -10.35 -6.88 8.77
C ALA A 283 -8.82 -6.84 8.56
N GLN A 284 -8.37 -6.57 7.33
CA GLN A 284 -6.97 -6.47 6.94
C GLN A 284 -6.25 -5.32 7.65
N THR A 285 -4.92 -5.32 7.61
CA THR A 285 -4.12 -4.21 8.12
C THR A 285 -4.37 -2.96 7.26
N LEU A 286 -4.61 -1.82 7.89
CA LEU A 286 -4.80 -0.56 7.18
C LEU A 286 -3.50 0.22 7.10
N PHE A 287 -3.22 0.72 5.92
CA PHE A 287 -2.04 1.50 5.54
C PHE A 287 -2.52 2.89 5.13
N ALA A 288 -2.63 3.80 6.10
CA ALA A 288 -3.32 5.07 5.91
C ALA A 288 -2.99 6.07 7.02
N GLY A 289 -3.63 7.21 7.00
CA GLY A 289 -3.77 8.12 8.14
C GLY A 289 -3.16 9.49 7.94
N VAL A 290 -2.14 9.65 7.09
CA VAL A 290 -1.50 10.95 6.84
C VAL A 290 -1.98 11.51 5.50
N ASP A 291 -2.30 12.79 5.48
CA ASP A 291 -2.72 13.50 4.29
C ASP A 291 -1.52 13.71 3.34
N GLU A 292 -1.56 13.06 2.19
CA GLU A 292 -0.57 13.19 1.13
C GLU A 292 -0.77 14.44 0.28
N ILE A 293 -1.99 14.96 0.20
CA ILE A 293 -2.34 16.11 -0.65
C ILE A 293 -1.83 17.39 -0.02
N GLY A 294 -2.03 17.54 1.29
CA GLY A 294 -1.61 18.70 2.06
C GLY A 294 -0.22 18.54 2.70
N TYR A 295 0.52 17.48 2.43
CA TYR A 295 1.70 17.05 3.17
C TYR A 295 2.74 18.16 3.40
N GLU A 296 3.06 18.94 2.38
CA GLU A 296 4.06 20.03 2.45
C GLU A 296 3.71 21.10 3.49
N LYS A 297 2.43 21.26 3.81
CA LYS A 297 1.92 22.27 4.76
C LYS A 297 1.77 21.73 6.17
N LEU A 298 1.82 20.39 6.36
CA LEU A 298 1.60 19.77 7.66
C LEU A 298 2.78 20.01 8.60
N THR A 299 2.48 20.37 9.81
CA THR A 299 3.44 20.39 10.93
C THR A 299 3.60 18.99 11.54
N VAL A 300 4.69 18.79 12.29
CA VAL A 300 4.92 17.57 13.06
C VAL A 300 3.73 17.20 13.95
N ASN A 301 3.09 18.21 14.59
CA ASN A 301 1.95 17.97 15.48
C ASN A 301 0.68 17.58 14.71
N GLU A 302 0.45 18.14 13.55
CA GLU A 302 -0.68 17.78 12.69
C GLU A 302 -0.52 16.35 12.16
N ILE A 303 0.66 15.97 11.67
CA ILE A 303 0.96 14.59 11.26
C ILE A 303 0.75 13.64 12.45
N ARG A 304 1.24 14.01 13.65
CA ARG A 304 1.06 13.20 14.87
C ARG A 304 -0.43 13.02 15.19
N LYS A 305 -1.21 14.08 15.13
CA LYS A 305 -2.66 14.01 15.34
C LYS A 305 -3.31 13.06 14.34
N GLN A 306 -3.02 13.21 13.05
CA GLN A 306 -3.62 12.42 11.97
C GLN A 306 -3.35 10.92 12.14
N TRP A 307 -2.10 10.49 12.29
CA TRP A 307 -1.81 9.07 12.45
C TRP A 307 -2.32 8.50 13.79
N THR A 308 -2.36 9.29 14.84
CA THR A 308 -2.91 8.84 16.15
C THR A 308 -4.40 8.59 16.06
N GLU A 309 -5.17 9.48 15.44
CA GLU A 309 -6.60 9.32 15.19
C GLU A 309 -6.87 8.11 14.29
N ALA A 310 -6.07 7.96 13.24
CA ALA A 310 -6.15 6.82 12.33
C ALA A 310 -5.85 5.49 13.02
N TRP A 311 -4.80 5.43 13.87
CA TRP A 311 -4.47 4.24 14.64
C TRP A 311 -5.59 3.86 15.61
N LYS A 312 -6.13 4.84 16.33
CA LYS A 312 -7.27 4.63 17.22
C LYS A 312 -8.48 4.05 16.48
N ALA A 313 -8.77 4.55 15.28
CA ALA A 313 -9.89 4.07 14.47
C ALA A 313 -9.62 2.69 13.83
N ALA A 314 -8.38 2.42 13.44
CA ALA A 314 -7.97 1.17 12.80
C ALA A 314 -7.78 0.02 13.79
N GLY A 315 -7.42 0.31 15.04
CA GLY A 315 -7.01 -0.69 16.03
C GLY A 315 -5.59 -1.21 15.78
N ALA A 316 -5.27 -2.37 16.35
CA ALA A 316 -3.91 -2.92 16.35
C ALA A 316 -3.35 -3.26 14.95
N LYS A 317 -4.21 -3.55 13.97
CA LYS A 317 -3.80 -3.82 12.57
C LYS A 317 -3.67 -2.53 11.78
N TYR A 318 -2.59 -1.82 12.01
CA TYR A 318 -2.37 -0.50 11.43
C TYR A 318 -0.89 -0.25 11.11
N ILE A 319 -0.64 0.38 9.98
CA ILE A 319 0.64 0.91 9.52
C ILE A 319 0.43 2.38 9.19
N ALA A 320 1.18 3.27 9.81
CA ALA A 320 1.06 4.70 9.54
C ALA A 320 1.65 5.04 8.16
N ALA A 321 0.84 5.65 7.33
CA ALA A 321 1.25 6.03 5.97
C ALA A 321 0.41 7.17 5.41
N PRO A 322 0.91 7.89 4.42
CA PRO A 322 0.10 8.71 3.54
C PRO A 322 -0.84 7.85 2.70
N GLY A 323 -1.93 8.45 2.23
CA GLY A 323 -2.88 7.75 1.36
C GLY A 323 -2.35 7.42 -0.03
N CYS A 324 -1.30 8.11 -0.48
CA CYS A 324 -0.53 7.88 -1.72
C CYS A 324 0.92 8.38 -1.53
N SER A 325 1.67 8.59 -2.63
CA SER A 325 2.98 9.24 -2.59
C SER A 325 2.86 10.68 -2.05
N VAL A 326 3.84 11.10 -1.23
CA VAL A 326 3.98 12.51 -0.88
C VAL A 326 4.50 13.29 -2.10
N PRO A 327 4.35 14.63 -2.14
CA PRO A 327 4.81 15.43 -3.27
C PRO A 327 6.30 15.22 -3.58
N ASN A 328 6.62 15.09 -4.88
CA ASN A 328 8.00 14.79 -5.31
C ASN A 328 9.00 15.93 -5.09
N ASN A 329 8.50 17.14 -4.85
CA ASN A 329 9.26 18.34 -4.55
C ASN A 329 9.37 18.61 -3.04
N SER A 330 8.87 17.72 -2.19
CA SER A 330 9.02 17.84 -0.73
C SER A 330 10.49 17.95 -0.34
N THR A 331 10.78 18.93 0.48
CA THR A 331 12.14 19.17 0.99
C THR A 331 12.54 18.13 2.04
N PRO A 332 13.84 17.93 2.30
CA PRO A 332 14.30 17.06 3.39
C PRO A 332 13.70 17.42 4.76
N GLU A 333 13.48 18.72 5.03
CA GLU A 333 12.82 19.18 6.25
C GLU A 333 11.37 18.68 6.32
N GLU A 334 10.60 18.85 5.25
CA GLU A 334 9.20 18.38 5.18
C GLU A 334 9.12 16.85 5.31
N LEU A 335 10.01 16.13 4.63
CA LEU A 335 10.07 14.66 4.73
C LEU A 335 10.44 14.19 6.14
N SER A 336 11.25 14.93 6.88
CA SER A 336 11.66 14.60 8.26
C SER A 336 10.51 14.72 9.27
N ARG A 337 9.45 15.48 8.96
CA ARG A 337 8.33 15.71 9.88
C ARG A 337 7.57 14.45 10.24
N PHE A 338 7.46 13.49 9.32
CA PHE A 338 6.72 12.25 9.59
C PHE A 338 7.45 11.34 10.59
N PRO A 339 8.71 10.95 10.41
CA PRO A 339 9.44 10.20 11.44
C PRO A 339 9.50 10.95 12.79
N GLN A 340 9.69 12.29 12.80
CA GLN A 340 9.64 13.10 14.01
C GLN A 340 8.26 13.02 14.70
N ALA A 341 7.18 13.01 13.94
CA ALA A 341 5.83 12.85 14.48
C ALA A 341 5.63 11.50 15.17
N LEU A 342 6.39 10.48 14.79
CA LEU A 342 6.44 9.15 15.41
C LEU A 342 7.46 9.03 16.54
N GLY A 343 8.16 10.11 16.90
CA GLY A 343 9.20 10.11 17.94
C GLY A 343 10.51 9.46 17.52
N ILE A 344 10.79 9.40 16.21
CA ILE A 344 12.03 8.83 15.67
C ILE A 344 13.06 9.94 15.61
N GLU A 345 14.21 9.70 16.25
CA GLU A 345 15.37 10.57 16.15
C GLU A 345 16.08 10.34 14.81
N LEU A 346 16.24 11.40 14.06
CA LEU A 346 17.02 11.42 12.82
C LEU A 346 18.44 11.92 13.11
N ALA A 347 19.41 11.38 12.38
CA ALA A 347 20.82 11.77 12.55
C ALA A 347 21.11 13.15 11.95
#